data_c05b26fcb41f94e2868af6a805e22028
#
_entry.id   c05b26fcb41f94e2868af6a805e22028
#
_cell.length_a   1.000
_cell.length_b   1.000
_cell.length_c   1.000
_cell.angle_alpha   90.00
_cell.angle_beta   90.00
_cell.angle_gamma   90.00
#
_symmetry.space_group_name_H-M   'P 1'
#
loop_
_entity.id
_entity.type
_entity.pdbx_description
1 polymer ?
#
loop_
_entity_poly.entity_id
_entity_poly.type
_entity_poly.pdbx_seq_one_letter_code
_entity_poly.pdbx_strand_id
1 'polypeptide(L)'
;MSVLITGGMGFVGLNIAQQILSRQGRVILFGPDTAPNAFTKALQELPGQLEIIAGDISRREDLDEVLSDKKPEYIVNAAAITAGPEREITAAHDIFRVNLMGTIELLEACLRHGTKRLIQLGTGSVFGEAGQWSESLDEHSSAAMPESLYGISKFAAERTCMRYASRRNLDVTVIRLGTVFGRWEYSTGVRDTLSIPLQLLNAAHLGEHAVLSRHCANDWVYSVDVASGVLCALSAKTRPQPLYHLSSGQRWDVDQWCEKLVATFPGFSYESVDDPSLCNIGRNASPKRSPMSIERIRKGLGFEPQYLAQEAFSDFVQWGNTYLR
;
A
#
# COMPACT_ATOMS: atom_id res chain seq x y z
N MET A 1 -9.14 14.94 -13.74
CA MET A 1 -9.37 13.61 -13.11
C MET A 1 -9.96 13.85 -11.72
N SER A 2 -11.08 13.20 -11.39
CA SER A 2 -11.70 13.22 -10.07
C SER A 2 -11.67 11.81 -9.48
N VAL A 3 -11.04 11.63 -8.33
CA VAL A 3 -10.77 10.31 -7.74
C VAL A 3 -11.24 10.26 -6.30
N LEU A 4 -12.04 9.25 -5.96
CA LEU A 4 -12.33 8.87 -4.58
C LEU A 4 -11.34 7.79 -4.14
N ILE A 5 -10.72 7.97 -2.97
CA ILE A 5 -9.78 7.01 -2.38
C ILE A 5 -10.36 6.53 -1.06
N THR A 6 -10.84 5.28 -1.01
CA THR A 6 -11.26 4.66 0.27
C THR A 6 -10.02 4.26 1.07
N GLY A 7 -10.08 4.39 2.41
CA GLY A 7 -8.86 4.31 3.22
C GLY A 7 -7.86 5.43 2.87
N GLY A 8 -8.38 6.55 2.36
CA GLY A 8 -7.61 7.64 1.79
C GLY A 8 -6.68 8.34 2.78
N MET A 9 -7.00 8.30 4.07
CA MET A 9 -6.16 8.84 5.14
C MET A 9 -5.02 7.89 5.54
N GLY A 10 -5.02 6.66 5.01
CA GLY A 10 -3.94 5.71 5.24
C GLY A 10 -2.69 6.04 4.41
N PHE A 11 -1.59 5.40 4.77
CA PHE A 11 -0.26 5.56 4.20
C PHE A 11 -0.22 5.62 2.66
N VAL A 12 -0.73 4.58 2.00
CA VAL A 12 -0.72 4.50 0.52
C VAL A 12 -1.71 5.50 -0.09
N GLY A 13 -2.87 5.69 0.55
CA GLY A 13 -3.89 6.64 0.10
C GLY A 13 -3.36 8.08 0.01
N LEU A 14 -2.61 8.53 1.02
CA LEU A 14 -2.00 9.87 1.05
C LEU A 14 -0.96 10.06 -0.07
N ASN A 15 -0.16 9.04 -0.40
CA ASN A 15 0.79 9.10 -1.52
C ASN A 15 0.08 9.22 -2.87
N ILE A 16 -1.00 8.47 -3.08
CA ILE A 16 -1.81 8.56 -4.30
C ILE A 16 -2.46 9.95 -4.39
N ALA A 17 -3.03 10.43 -3.28
CA ALA A 17 -3.62 11.76 -3.19
C ALA A 17 -2.61 12.86 -3.55
N GLN A 18 -1.41 12.81 -2.97
CA GLN A 18 -0.34 13.78 -3.26
C GLN A 18 -0.06 13.86 -4.75
N GLN A 19 0.10 12.75 -5.43
CA GLN A 19 0.41 12.74 -6.86
C GLN A 19 -0.73 13.27 -7.73
N ILE A 20 -1.98 12.99 -7.36
CA ILE A 20 -3.15 13.51 -8.10
C ILE A 20 -3.28 15.02 -7.89
N LEU A 21 -3.17 15.47 -6.64
CA LEU A 21 -3.27 16.91 -6.28
C LEU A 21 -2.17 17.74 -6.92
N SER A 22 -0.93 17.24 -6.94
CA SER A 22 0.21 17.91 -7.59
C SER A 22 -0.01 18.12 -9.11
N ARG A 23 -0.88 17.33 -9.73
CA ARG A 23 -1.29 17.44 -11.14
C ARG A 23 -2.63 18.17 -11.32
N GLN A 24 -3.04 18.98 -10.34
CA GLN A 24 -4.28 19.74 -10.33
C GLN A 24 -5.55 18.88 -10.42
N GLY A 25 -5.48 17.61 -9.99
CA GLY A 25 -6.64 16.73 -9.91
C GLY A 25 -7.53 17.02 -8.69
N ARG A 26 -8.72 16.44 -8.68
CA ARG A 26 -9.63 16.44 -7.53
C ARG A 26 -9.55 15.11 -6.80
N VAL A 27 -9.36 15.15 -5.49
CA VAL A 27 -9.28 13.98 -4.62
C VAL A 27 -10.31 14.07 -3.51
N ILE A 28 -11.04 12.98 -3.32
CA ILE A 28 -11.91 12.76 -2.16
C ILE A 28 -11.30 11.63 -1.34
N LEU A 29 -10.78 11.95 -0.15
CA LEU A 29 -10.32 10.95 0.83
C LEU A 29 -11.51 10.49 1.66
N PHE A 30 -11.78 9.19 1.63
CA PHE A 30 -12.92 8.59 2.32
C PHE A 30 -12.45 7.51 3.28
N GLY A 31 -12.91 7.56 4.53
CA GLY A 31 -12.63 6.57 5.56
C GLY A 31 -12.97 7.05 6.96
N PRO A 32 -12.92 6.17 7.96
CA PRO A 32 -13.24 6.51 9.35
C PRO A 32 -12.11 7.26 10.07
N ASP A 33 -10.87 7.15 9.53
CA ASP A 33 -9.66 7.61 10.21
C ASP A 33 -9.35 9.07 9.90
N THR A 34 -8.45 9.63 10.71
CA THR A 34 -7.83 10.94 10.48
C THR A 34 -6.32 10.77 10.35
N ALA A 35 -5.70 11.46 9.40
CA ALA A 35 -4.24 11.52 9.32
C ALA A 35 -3.69 12.63 10.23
N PRO A 36 -2.38 12.60 10.57
CA PRO A 36 -1.74 13.70 11.27
C PRO A 36 -1.98 15.05 10.56
N ASN A 37 -2.28 16.09 11.34
CA ASN A 37 -2.60 17.42 10.79
C ASN A 37 -1.52 17.97 9.85
N ALA A 38 -0.23 17.70 10.13
CA ALA A 38 0.86 18.12 9.27
C ALA A 38 0.75 17.50 7.86
N PHE A 39 0.29 16.25 7.77
CA PHE A 39 0.14 15.54 6.49
C PHE A 39 -1.03 16.11 5.68
N THR A 40 -2.18 16.31 6.32
CA THR A 40 -3.36 16.88 5.66
C THR A 40 -3.10 18.31 5.20
N LYS A 41 -2.42 19.12 6.02
CA LYS A 41 -2.01 20.49 5.66
C LYS A 41 -1.09 20.50 4.44
N ALA A 42 -0.08 19.64 4.40
CA ALA A 42 0.82 19.53 3.25
C ALA A 42 0.08 19.15 1.96
N LEU A 43 -0.94 18.32 2.03
CA LEU A 43 -1.77 17.99 0.87
C LEU A 43 -2.69 19.14 0.45
N GLN A 44 -3.21 19.92 1.40
CA GLN A 44 -4.06 21.10 1.12
C GLN A 44 -3.30 22.24 0.44
N GLU A 45 -1.98 22.31 0.60
CA GLU A 45 -1.10 23.30 -0.05
C GLU A 45 -0.83 22.97 -1.54
N LEU A 46 -1.21 21.79 -2.01
CA LEU A 46 -1.04 21.37 -3.40
C LEU A 46 -2.10 22.02 -4.33
N PRO A 47 -1.80 22.19 -5.62
CA PRO A 47 -2.64 22.95 -6.55
C PRO A 47 -3.98 22.28 -6.90
N GLY A 48 -4.21 21.02 -6.53
CA GLY A 48 -5.46 20.28 -6.75
C GLY A 48 -6.54 20.60 -5.74
N GLN A 49 -7.67 19.92 -5.85
CA GLN A 49 -8.82 20.05 -4.93
C GLN A 49 -8.88 18.85 -4.00
N LEU A 50 -8.80 19.08 -2.70
CA LEU A 50 -8.88 18.05 -1.67
C LEU A 50 -10.17 18.17 -0.86
N GLU A 51 -10.91 17.07 -0.78
CA GLU A 51 -12.03 16.89 0.15
C GLU A 51 -11.75 15.68 1.05
N ILE A 52 -12.14 15.78 2.32
CA ILE A 52 -12.01 14.70 3.31
C ILE A 52 -13.39 14.38 3.84
N ILE A 53 -13.83 13.14 3.71
CA ILE A 53 -15.17 12.69 4.07
C ILE A 53 -15.06 11.48 4.99
N ALA A 54 -15.64 11.58 6.17
CA ALA A 54 -15.74 10.44 7.08
C ALA A 54 -16.79 9.44 6.59
N GLY A 55 -16.49 8.14 6.70
CA GLY A 55 -17.42 7.07 6.36
C GLY A 55 -16.77 5.69 6.45
N ASP A 56 -17.57 4.64 6.43
CA ASP A 56 -17.14 3.24 6.51
C ASP A 56 -17.43 2.52 5.18
N ILE A 57 -16.39 1.95 4.57
CA ILE A 57 -16.51 1.20 3.32
C ILE A 57 -17.44 -0.01 3.43
N SER A 58 -17.66 -0.54 4.63
CA SER A 58 -18.59 -1.65 4.88
C SER A 58 -20.05 -1.23 5.03
N ARG A 59 -20.34 0.07 4.98
CA ARG A 59 -21.68 0.62 5.08
C ARG A 59 -22.14 1.13 3.71
N ARG A 60 -23.17 0.50 3.20
CA ARG A 60 -23.75 0.84 1.90
C ARG A 60 -24.20 2.29 1.82
N GLU A 61 -24.84 2.78 2.89
CA GLU A 61 -25.37 4.13 2.96
C GLU A 61 -24.28 5.18 2.79
N ASP A 62 -23.14 5.00 3.47
CA ASP A 62 -22.00 5.92 3.41
C ASP A 62 -21.39 5.96 1.99
N LEU A 63 -21.33 4.80 1.32
CA LEU A 63 -20.85 4.71 -0.07
C LEU A 63 -21.83 5.35 -1.06
N ASP A 64 -23.13 5.08 -0.91
CA ASP A 64 -24.16 5.65 -1.79
C ASP A 64 -24.24 7.18 -1.62
N GLU A 65 -24.12 7.70 -0.40
CA GLU A 65 -24.08 9.13 -0.11
C GLU A 65 -22.88 9.81 -0.80
N VAL A 66 -21.65 9.33 -0.55
CA VAL A 66 -20.45 9.97 -1.10
C VAL A 66 -20.41 9.87 -2.65
N LEU A 67 -20.85 8.75 -3.24
CA LEU A 67 -20.80 8.58 -4.68
C LEU A 67 -21.88 9.39 -5.39
N SER A 68 -23.09 9.53 -4.80
CA SER A 68 -24.17 10.36 -5.38
C SER A 68 -23.87 11.85 -5.29
N ASP A 69 -23.28 12.31 -4.18
CA ASP A 69 -22.94 13.73 -3.96
C ASP A 69 -21.70 14.16 -4.75
N LYS A 70 -20.61 13.41 -4.63
CA LYS A 70 -19.30 13.81 -5.19
C LYS A 70 -19.08 13.39 -6.63
N LYS A 71 -19.73 12.34 -7.10
CA LYS A 71 -19.67 11.80 -8.47
C LYS A 71 -18.23 11.66 -8.99
N PRO A 72 -17.34 10.95 -8.27
CA PRO A 72 -15.98 10.75 -8.73
C PRO A 72 -15.98 9.94 -10.03
N GLU A 73 -15.07 10.26 -10.96
CA GLU A 73 -14.93 9.48 -12.19
C GLU A 73 -14.27 8.12 -11.92
N TYR A 74 -13.32 8.10 -11.00
CA TYR A 74 -12.48 6.96 -10.68
C TYR A 74 -12.49 6.70 -9.17
N ILE A 75 -12.27 5.44 -8.82
CA ILE A 75 -12.15 5.03 -7.42
C ILE A 75 -10.86 4.23 -7.23
N VAL A 76 -10.15 4.48 -6.12
CA VAL A 76 -9.05 3.64 -5.63
C VAL A 76 -9.47 3.06 -4.29
N ASN A 77 -9.57 1.73 -4.20
CA ASN A 77 -9.80 1.06 -2.93
C ASN A 77 -8.46 0.76 -2.23
N ALA A 78 -8.08 1.65 -1.32
CA ALA A 78 -6.94 1.47 -0.42
C ALA A 78 -7.35 1.11 1.02
N ALA A 79 -8.66 0.96 1.28
CA ALA A 79 -9.16 0.55 2.58
C ALA A 79 -8.73 -0.88 2.91
N ALA A 80 -8.08 -1.08 4.04
CA ALA A 80 -7.71 -2.39 4.53
C ALA A 80 -7.33 -2.34 6.03
N ILE A 81 -7.67 -3.39 6.76
CA ILE A 81 -7.04 -3.72 8.03
C ILE A 81 -5.86 -4.64 7.71
N THR A 82 -4.64 -4.14 7.94
CA THR A 82 -3.40 -4.91 7.76
C THR A 82 -3.02 -5.52 9.11
N ALA A 83 -3.62 -6.69 9.38
CA ALA A 83 -3.55 -7.35 10.66
C ALA A 83 -2.21 -8.05 10.88
N GLY A 84 -1.68 -7.92 12.09
CA GLY A 84 -0.66 -8.78 12.66
C GLY A 84 -1.27 -9.95 13.44
N PRO A 85 -0.45 -10.87 13.98
CA PRO A 85 -0.93 -12.09 14.64
C PRO A 85 -1.91 -11.86 15.80
N GLU A 86 -1.69 -10.82 16.61
CA GLU A 86 -2.57 -10.51 17.74
C GLU A 86 -3.97 -10.06 17.28
N ARG A 87 -4.02 -9.24 16.24
CA ARG A 87 -5.31 -8.79 15.68
C ARG A 87 -6.05 -9.92 14.98
N GLU A 88 -5.35 -10.88 14.39
CA GLU A 88 -5.97 -12.07 13.82
C GLU A 88 -6.74 -12.90 14.87
N ILE A 89 -6.23 -12.94 16.11
CA ILE A 89 -6.89 -13.64 17.22
C ILE A 89 -8.09 -12.85 17.73
N THR A 90 -7.99 -11.51 17.83
CA THR A 90 -8.95 -10.68 18.56
C THR A 90 -10.00 -10.03 17.67
N ALA A 91 -9.72 -9.82 16.38
CA ALA A 91 -10.56 -9.02 15.46
C ALA A 91 -10.72 -9.66 14.07
N ALA A 92 -10.75 -10.98 13.97
CA ALA A 92 -10.91 -11.71 12.70
C ALA A 92 -12.13 -11.23 11.89
N HIS A 93 -13.26 -10.99 12.57
CA HIS A 93 -14.47 -10.50 11.92
C HIS A 93 -14.26 -9.14 11.25
N ASP A 94 -13.59 -8.20 11.90
CA ASP A 94 -13.36 -6.85 11.35
C ASP A 94 -12.42 -6.89 10.15
N ILE A 95 -11.43 -7.79 10.15
CA ILE A 95 -10.54 -8.01 9.00
C ILE A 95 -11.37 -8.37 7.75
N PHE A 96 -12.27 -9.35 7.86
CA PHE A 96 -13.12 -9.74 6.74
C PHE A 96 -14.18 -8.70 6.41
N ARG A 97 -14.78 -8.07 7.42
CA ARG A 97 -15.79 -7.02 7.23
C ARG A 97 -15.24 -5.87 6.38
N VAL A 98 -14.04 -5.38 6.67
CA VAL A 98 -13.42 -4.28 5.91
C VAL A 98 -12.83 -4.77 4.59
N ASN A 99 -11.97 -5.80 4.64
CA ASN A 99 -11.17 -6.16 3.47
C ASN A 99 -11.97 -6.88 2.38
N LEU A 100 -12.98 -7.68 2.75
CA LEU A 100 -13.78 -8.43 1.79
C LEU A 100 -15.18 -7.84 1.63
N MET A 101 -15.95 -7.72 2.71
CA MET A 101 -17.34 -7.23 2.59
C MET A 101 -17.38 -5.78 2.15
N GLY A 102 -16.51 -4.91 2.68
CA GLY A 102 -16.36 -3.55 2.22
C GLY A 102 -15.98 -3.46 0.73
N THR A 103 -15.12 -4.36 0.24
CA THR A 103 -14.82 -4.44 -1.19
C THR A 103 -16.07 -4.83 -2.01
N ILE A 104 -16.90 -5.76 -1.53
CA ILE A 104 -18.15 -6.16 -2.21
C ILE A 104 -19.13 -4.99 -2.25
N GLU A 105 -19.34 -4.30 -1.12
CA GLU A 105 -20.21 -3.11 -1.08
C GLU A 105 -19.74 -2.02 -2.05
N LEU A 106 -18.42 -1.80 -2.13
CA LEU A 106 -17.86 -0.84 -3.08
C LEU A 106 -18.07 -1.26 -4.53
N LEU A 107 -17.90 -2.54 -4.88
CA LEU A 107 -18.14 -3.06 -6.22
C LEU A 107 -19.62 -2.87 -6.65
N GLU A 108 -20.55 -3.16 -5.75
CA GLU A 108 -21.97 -2.93 -5.99
C GLU A 108 -22.30 -1.43 -6.11
N ALA A 109 -21.67 -0.59 -5.28
CA ALA A 109 -21.80 0.87 -5.39
C ALA A 109 -21.25 1.40 -6.73
N CYS A 110 -20.10 0.90 -7.18
CA CYS A 110 -19.55 1.25 -8.51
C CYS A 110 -20.53 0.96 -9.65
N LEU A 111 -21.24 -0.17 -9.58
CA LEU A 111 -22.27 -0.52 -10.59
C LEU A 111 -23.50 0.39 -10.52
N ARG A 112 -23.97 0.71 -9.29
CA ARG A 112 -25.12 1.60 -9.09
C ARG A 112 -24.86 3.03 -9.58
N HIS A 113 -23.66 3.53 -9.34
CA HIS A 113 -23.30 4.93 -9.62
C HIS A 113 -22.50 5.13 -10.91
N GLY A 114 -22.25 4.08 -11.69
CA GLY A 114 -21.62 4.18 -13.00
C GLY A 114 -20.15 4.63 -12.96
N THR A 115 -19.37 4.16 -11.97
CA THR A 115 -17.93 4.43 -11.87
C THR A 115 -17.21 4.00 -13.14
N LYS A 116 -16.38 4.86 -13.71
CA LYS A 116 -15.64 4.58 -14.94
C LYS A 116 -14.59 3.48 -14.76
N ARG A 117 -13.84 3.53 -13.65
CA ARG A 117 -12.80 2.55 -13.31
C ARG A 117 -12.57 2.49 -11.81
N LEU A 118 -12.38 1.27 -11.32
CA LEU A 118 -11.96 0.97 -9.95
C LEU A 118 -10.56 0.34 -9.95
N ILE A 119 -9.64 0.87 -9.16
CA ILE A 119 -8.38 0.22 -8.84
C ILE A 119 -8.49 -0.38 -7.43
N GLN A 120 -8.40 -1.70 -7.34
CA GLN A 120 -8.34 -2.43 -6.07
C GLN A 120 -6.89 -2.65 -5.67
N LEU A 121 -6.46 -2.09 -4.55
CA LEU A 121 -5.14 -2.41 -4.03
C LEU A 121 -5.14 -3.81 -3.41
N GLY A 122 -4.37 -4.69 -3.99
CA GLY A 122 -4.06 -6.04 -3.54
C GLY A 122 -2.76 -6.08 -2.73
N THR A 123 -2.23 -7.28 -2.52
CA THR A 123 -1.01 -7.50 -1.73
C THR A 123 -0.24 -8.73 -2.21
N GLY A 124 1.08 -8.71 -2.10
CA GLY A 124 1.91 -9.90 -2.27
C GLY A 124 1.74 -10.94 -1.16
N SER A 125 1.08 -10.61 -0.03
CA SER A 125 0.77 -11.58 1.02
C SER A 125 -0.18 -12.71 0.56
N VAL A 126 -0.78 -12.58 -0.62
CA VAL A 126 -1.56 -13.66 -1.25
C VAL A 126 -0.73 -14.88 -1.60
N PHE A 127 0.58 -14.73 -1.74
CA PHE A 127 1.47 -15.86 -2.04
C PHE A 127 1.74 -16.75 -0.82
N GLY A 128 1.72 -16.19 0.41
CA GLY A 128 1.92 -16.95 1.64
C GLY A 128 3.11 -17.91 1.53
N GLU A 129 2.88 -19.18 1.86
CA GLU A 129 3.89 -20.24 1.79
C GLU A 129 4.54 -20.38 0.40
N ALA A 130 3.76 -20.24 -0.68
CA ALA A 130 4.28 -20.33 -2.03
C ALA A 130 5.20 -19.16 -2.45
N GLY A 131 5.28 -18.11 -1.63
CA GLY A 131 6.08 -16.92 -1.93
C GLY A 131 7.59 -17.13 -2.07
N GLN A 132 8.10 -18.31 -1.71
CA GLN A 132 9.52 -18.66 -1.81
C GLN A 132 9.79 -19.83 -2.77
N TRP A 133 8.78 -20.37 -3.45
CA TRP A 133 8.92 -21.56 -4.30
C TRP A 133 9.58 -21.29 -5.65
N SER A 134 9.69 -20.04 -6.05
CA SER A 134 10.32 -19.64 -7.30
C SER A 134 11.22 -18.43 -7.10
N GLU A 135 12.16 -18.21 -8.01
CA GLU A 135 13.07 -17.05 -7.96
C GLU A 135 12.34 -15.72 -8.18
N SER A 136 11.23 -15.75 -8.92
CA SER A 136 10.36 -14.59 -9.18
C SER A 136 8.90 -15.02 -9.18
N LEU A 137 8.01 -14.16 -8.70
CA LEU A 137 6.58 -14.41 -8.63
C LEU A 137 5.87 -13.72 -9.79
N ASP A 138 5.10 -14.50 -10.55
CA ASP A 138 4.29 -14.03 -11.69
C ASP A 138 2.80 -14.04 -11.36
N GLU A 139 2.02 -13.14 -11.98
CA GLU A 139 0.59 -12.98 -11.72
C GLU A 139 -0.25 -14.23 -12.04
N HIS A 140 0.19 -15.09 -12.94
CA HIS A 140 -0.57 -16.25 -13.40
C HIS A 140 0.03 -17.59 -13.02
N SER A 141 1.35 -17.72 -13.10
CA SER A 141 2.04 -18.99 -12.90
C SER A 141 2.37 -19.28 -11.44
N SER A 142 2.48 -18.24 -10.59
CA SER A 142 2.76 -18.43 -9.17
C SER A 142 1.50 -18.72 -8.38
N ALA A 143 1.53 -19.79 -7.57
CA ALA A 143 0.40 -20.20 -6.74
C ALA A 143 0.12 -19.14 -5.66
N ALA A 144 -1.15 -18.82 -5.44
CA ALA A 144 -1.60 -18.03 -4.31
C ALA A 144 -2.01 -18.96 -3.17
N MET A 145 -1.26 -18.93 -2.05
CA MET A 145 -1.46 -19.76 -0.86
C MET A 145 -1.38 -18.90 0.41
N PRO A 146 -2.31 -17.94 0.59
CA PRO A 146 -2.28 -17.03 1.72
C PRO A 146 -2.51 -17.78 3.04
N GLU A 147 -1.71 -17.46 4.06
CA GLU A 147 -1.74 -18.11 5.37
C GLU A 147 -2.40 -17.21 6.42
N SER A 148 -2.15 -15.89 6.37
CA SER A 148 -2.74 -14.94 7.32
C SER A 148 -4.18 -14.58 6.95
N LEU A 149 -5.00 -14.21 7.95
CA LEU A 149 -6.37 -13.72 7.70
C LEU A 149 -6.36 -12.46 6.82
N TYR A 150 -5.34 -11.62 6.95
CA TYR A 150 -5.11 -10.51 6.04
C TYR A 150 -4.93 -11.01 4.59
N GLY A 151 -4.00 -11.92 4.36
CA GLY A 151 -3.73 -12.47 3.03
C GLY A 151 -4.96 -13.16 2.43
N ILE A 152 -5.65 -13.99 3.23
CA ILE A 152 -6.87 -14.70 2.83
C ILE A 152 -7.99 -13.72 2.45
N SER A 153 -8.27 -12.72 3.28
CA SER A 153 -9.31 -11.72 3.01
C SER A 153 -9.01 -10.89 1.76
N LYS A 154 -7.74 -10.49 1.56
CA LYS A 154 -7.31 -9.74 0.37
C LYS A 154 -7.35 -10.61 -0.90
N PHE A 155 -7.01 -11.89 -0.81
CA PHE A 155 -7.12 -12.81 -1.94
C PHE A 155 -8.60 -13.06 -2.31
N ALA A 156 -9.49 -13.24 -1.34
CA ALA A 156 -10.92 -13.35 -1.60
C ALA A 156 -11.48 -12.09 -2.28
N ALA A 157 -11.10 -10.90 -1.81
CA ALA A 157 -11.47 -9.63 -2.44
C ALA A 157 -10.94 -9.50 -3.87
N GLU A 158 -9.68 -9.89 -4.13
CA GLU A 158 -9.08 -9.93 -5.47
C GLU A 158 -9.91 -10.82 -6.42
N ARG A 159 -10.21 -12.07 -6.00
CA ARG A 159 -10.99 -13.01 -6.82
C ARG A 159 -12.39 -12.50 -7.09
N THR A 160 -12.99 -11.82 -6.11
CA THR A 160 -14.30 -11.16 -6.26
C THR A 160 -14.21 -10.04 -7.31
N CYS A 161 -13.24 -9.15 -7.24
CA CYS A 161 -13.02 -8.09 -8.25
C CYS A 161 -12.89 -8.68 -9.66
N MET A 162 -12.08 -9.72 -9.83
CA MET A 162 -11.91 -10.38 -11.12
C MET A 162 -13.23 -11.01 -11.63
N ARG A 163 -14.07 -11.52 -10.72
CA ARG A 163 -15.39 -12.05 -11.09
C ARG A 163 -16.33 -10.95 -11.55
N TYR A 164 -16.34 -9.78 -10.88
CA TYR A 164 -17.12 -8.62 -11.31
C TYR A 164 -16.63 -8.09 -12.67
N ALA A 165 -15.32 -8.03 -12.88
CA ALA A 165 -14.75 -7.66 -14.16
C ALA A 165 -15.26 -8.54 -15.31
N SER A 166 -15.29 -9.86 -15.10
CA SER A 166 -15.62 -10.84 -16.14
C SER A 166 -17.13 -11.03 -16.35
N ARG A 167 -17.96 -10.86 -15.30
CA ARG A 167 -19.40 -11.19 -15.34
C ARG A 167 -20.32 -9.98 -15.31
N ARG A 168 -19.88 -8.87 -14.74
CA ARG A 168 -20.67 -7.64 -14.60
C ARG A 168 -20.12 -6.51 -15.48
N ASN A 169 -19.09 -6.80 -16.28
CA ASN A 169 -18.38 -5.85 -17.15
C ASN A 169 -17.91 -4.56 -16.44
N LEU A 170 -17.66 -4.64 -15.12
CA LEU A 170 -17.09 -3.53 -14.37
C LEU A 170 -15.63 -3.34 -14.77
N ASP A 171 -15.20 -2.11 -15.06
CA ASP A 171 -13.78 -1.79 -15.26
C ASP A 171 -13.08 -1.74 -13.90
N VAL A 172 -12.62 -2.89 -13.44
CA VAL A 172 -11.87 -3.06 -12.20
C VAL A 172 -10.56 -3.77 -12.46
N THR A 173 -9.49 -3.23 -11.89
CA THR A 173 -8.13 -3.78 -11.95
C THR A 173 -7.59 -3.94 -10.55
N VAL A 174 -7.05 -5.11 -10.26
CA VAL A 174 -6.35 -5.40 -9.01
C VAL A 174 -4.86 -5.15 -9.20
N ILE A 175 -4.22 -4.47 -8.25
CA ILE A 175 -2.77 -4.26 -8.23
C ILE A 175 -2.22 -4.86 -6.93
N ARG A 176 -1.52 -5.99 -7.02
CA ARG A 176 -0.80 -6.58 -5.88
C ARG A 176 0.44 -5.77 -5.60
N LEU A 177 0.52 -5.20 -4.41
CA LEU A 177 1.65 -4.39 -3.96
C LEU A 177 2.74 -5.27 -3.35
N GLY A 178 4.00 -4.91 -3.61
CA GLY A 178 5.17 -5.38 -2.87
C GLY A 178 5.15 -4.93 -1.41
N THR A 179 6.27 -5.04 -0.72
CA THR A 179 6.41 -4.54 0.63
C THR A 179 6.61 -3.03 0.59
N VAL A 180 5.53 -2.28 0.85
CA VAL A 180 5.52 -0.82 0.71
C VAL A 180 6.14 -0.15 1.93
N PHE A 181 7.00 0.84 1.69
CA PHE A 181 7.53 1.78 2.67
C PHE A 181 7.62 3.19 2.07
N GLY A 182 7.79 4.22 2.89
CA GLY A 182 8.09 5.55 2.38
C GLY A 182 7.27 6.67 3.00
N ARG A 183 7.14 7.79 2.28
CA ARG A 183 6.46 9.02 2.72
C ARG A 183 5.05 8.73 3.22
N TRP A 184 4.60 9.52 4.20
CA TRP A 184 3.26 9.45 4.80
C TRP A 184 2.96 8.16 5.56
N GLU A 185 3.97 7.34 5.86
CA GLU A 185 3.80 6.18 6.72
C GLU A 185 3.73 6.62 8.19
N TYR A 186 2.70 6.15 8.90
CA TYR A 186 2.48 6.41 10.32
C TYR A 186 1.64 5.30 10.96
N SER A 187 1.54 5.29 12.28
CA SER A 187 0.67 4.34 12.99
C SER A 187 -0.79 4.76 12.83
N THR A 188 -1.54 3.98 12.07
CA THR A 188 -2.96 4.26 11.75
C THR A 188 -3.93 3.55 12.68
N GLY A 189 -3.47 2.68 13.58
CA GLY A 189 -4.34 1.82 14.39
C GLY A 189 -4.97 0.65 13.64
N VAL A 190 -4.86 0.61 12.30
CA VAL A 190 -5.35 -0.50 11.44
C VAL A 190 -4.23 -1.20 10.67
N ARG A 191 -3.00 -0.72 10.82
CA ARG A 191 -1.78 -1.35 10.35
C ARG A 191 -0.89 -1.64 11.56
N ASP A 192 -0.74 -2.91 11.91
CA ASP A 192 -0.12 -3.34 13.16
C ASP A 192 1.42 -3.27 13.15
N THR A 193 2.04 -3.23 11.97
CA THR A 193 3.50 -3.17 11.86
C THR A 193 3.93 -2.08 10.88
N LEU A 194 4.72 -1.14 11.36
CA LEU A 194 5.40 -0.16 10.51
C LEU A 194 6.50 -0.85 9.69
N SER A 195 6.82 -0.30 8.53
CA SER A 195 7.91 -0.83 7.70
C SER A 195 9.24 -0.78 8.43
N ILE A 196 10.12 -1.74 8.16
CA ILE A 196 11.49 -1.75 8.71
C ILE A 196 12.21 -0.44 8.36
N PRO A 197 12.17 0.08 7.12
CA PRO A 197 12.78 1.37 6.80
C PRO A 197 12.30 2.54 7.68
N LEU A 198 10.99 2.60 8.01
CA LEU A 198 10.49 3.65 8.91
C LEU A 198 10.95 3.45 10.35
N GLN A 199 10.94 2.21 10.85
CA GLN A 199 11.45 1.91 12.19
C GLN A 199 12.92 2.29 12.33
N LEU A 200 13.75 1.98 11.32
CA LEU A 200 15.17 2.36 11.28
C LEU A 200 15.36 3.87 11.21
N LEU A 201 14.57 4.58 10.40
CA LEU A 201 14.66 6.04 10.31
C LEU A 201 14.27 6.72 11.62
N ASN A 202 13.26 6.20 12.32
CA ASN A 202 12.87 6.69 13.65
C ASN A 202 14.00 6.47 14.67
N ALA A 203 14.57 5.26 14.72
CA ALA A 203 15.71 4.95 15.59
C ALA A 203 16.91 5.85 15.28
N ALA A 204 17.18 6.13 14.01
CA ALA A 204 18.26 7.03 13.60
C ALA A 204 18.04 8.48 14.06
N HIS A 205 16.81 9.00 13.97
CA HIS A 205 16.48 10.33 14.48
C HIS A 205 16.64 10.43 16.01
N LEU A 206 16.37 9.34 16.74
CA LEU A 206 16.51 9.29 18.20
C LEU A 206 17.94 8.95 18.65
N GLY A 207 18.85 8.59 17.74
CA GLY A 207 20.21 8.14 18.08
C GLY A 207 20.22 6.80 18.80
N GLU A 208 19.24 5.94 18.55
CA GLU A 208 19.09 4.63 19.17
C GLU A 208 19.90 3.54 18.46
N HIS A 209 20.18 2.44 19.19
CA HIS A 209 20.79 1.25 18.62
C HIS A 209 19.71 0.32 18.04
N ALA A 210 19.84 -0.02 16.75
CA ALA A 210 18.94 -0.92 16.05
C ALA A 210 19.48 -2.35 16.02
N VAL A 211 18.65 -3.31 16.44
CA VAL A 211 18.94 -4.75 16.34
C VAL A 211 17.93 -5.36 15.39
N LEU A 212 18.40 -5.90 14.27
CA LEU A 212 17.55 -6.45 13.22
C LEU A 212 18.01 -7.86 12.82
N SER A 213 17.08 -8.64 12.22
CA SER A 213 17.44 -9.96 11.72
C SER A 213 18.36 -9.85 10.51
N ARG A 214 19.44 -10.66 10.48
CA ARG A 214 20.38 -10.80 9.35
C ARG A 214 19.69 -11.13 8.00
N HIS A 215 18.43 -11.39 8.02
CA HIS A 215 17.66 -11.85 6.88
C HIS A 215 16.50 -10.92 6.51
N CYS A 216 16.70 -9.61 6.59
CA CYS A 216 15.67 -8.60 6.31
C CYS A 216 15.53 -8.21 4.82
N ALA A 217 16.11 -8.97 3.90
CA ALA A 217 15.90 -8.73 2.46
C ALA A 217 14.46 -9.00 2.03
N ASN A 218 13.85 -8.07 1.30
CA ASN A 218 12.46 -8.17 0.84
C ASN A 218 12.27 -7.50 -0.53
N ASP A 219 11.12 -7.73 -1.13
CA ASP A 219 10.63 -7.07 -2.33
C ASP A 219 10.04 -5.69 -1.98
N TRP A 220 10.93 -4.76 -1.64
CA TRP A 220 10.57 -3.42 -1.22
C TRP A 220 10.12 -2.56 -2.39
N VAL A 221 9.08 -1.76 -2.18
CA VAL A 221 8.63 -0.74 -3.14
C VAL A 221 8.38 0.59 -2.43
N TYR A 222 8.90 1.66 -3.01
CA TYR A 222 8.71 2.99 -2.45
C TYR A 222 7.31 3.52 -2.71
N SER A 223 6.73 4.18 -1.72
CA SER A 223 5.33 4.63 -1.75
C SER A 223 5.01 5.60 -2.91
N VAL A 224 5.99 6.39 -3.35
CA VAL A 224 5.86 7.30 -4.50
C VAL A 224 5.73 6.50 -5.81
N ASP A 225 6.48 5.41 -5.96
CA ASP A 225 6.34 4.52 -7.12
C ASP A 225 5.00 3.77 -7.10
N VAL A 226 4.53 3.38 -5.91
CA VAL A 226 3.19 2.80 -5.77
C VAL A 226 2.13 3.77 -6.30
N ALA A 227 2.18 5.02 -5.89
CA ALA A 227 1.26 6.04 -6.37
C ALA A 227 1.37 6.25 -7.89
N SER A 228 2.60 6.26 -8.44
CA SER A 228 2.84 6.39 -9.88
C SER A 228 2.24 5.23 -10.68
N GLY A 229 2.42 3.99 -10.23
CA GLY A 229 1.85 2.81 -10.87
C GLY A 229 0.31 2.79 -10.83
N VAL A 230 -0.29 3.22 -9.72
CA VAL A 230 -1.75 3.40 -9.63
C VAL A 230 -2.25 4.46 -10.61
N LEU A 231 -1.54 5.58 -10.76
CA LEU A 231 -1.89 6.62 -11.73
C LEU A 231 -1.75 6.12 -13.18
N CYS A 232 -0.77 5.29 -13.50
CA CYS A 232 -0.67 4.65 -14.81
C CYS A 232 -1.93 3.83 -15.12
N ALA A 233 -2.42 3.05 -14.14
CA ALA A 233 -3.63 2.26 -14.30
C ALA A 233 -4.89 3.12 -14.43
N LEU A 234 -5.03 4.18 -13.62
CA LEU A 234 -6.15 5.13 -13.70
C LEU A 234 -6.21 5.85 -15.04
N SER A 235 -5.04 6.22 -15.58
CA SER A 235 -4.90 7.03 -16.82
C SER A 235 -4.86 6.20 -18.10
N ALA A 236 -4.90 4.87 -18.01
CA ALA A 236 -4.84 4.00 -19.16
C ALA A 236 -6.01 4.25 -20.13
N LYS A 237 -5.69 4.48 -21.41
CA LYS A 237 -6.69 4.80 -22.45
C LYS A 237 -7.63 3.63 -22.76
N THR A 238 -7.14 2.42 -22.63
CA THR A 238 -7.90 1.18 -22.79
C THR A 238 -8.11 0.54 -21.42
N ARG A 239 -9.06 -0.39 -21.32
CA ARG A 239 -9.27 -1.17 -20.10
C ARG A 239 -7.99 -1.96 -19.77
N PRO A 240 -7.37 -1.76 -18.58
CA PRO A 240 -6.20 -2.52 -18.17
C PRO A 240 -6.49 -4.01 -18.02
N GLN A 241 -5.44 -4.82 -17.92
CA GLN A 241 -5.59 -6.21 -17.50
C GLN A 241 -6.16 -6.30 -16.07
N PRO A 242 -6.86 -7.38 -15.73
CA PRO A 242 -7.54 -7.49 -14.43
C PRO A 242 -6.59 -7.60 -13.24
N LEU A 243 -5.31 -7.94 -13.46
CA LEU A 243 -4.33 -8.15 -12.41
C LEU A 243 -2.93 -7.71 -12.84
N TYR A 244 -2.27 -6.94 -11.97
CA TYR A 244 -0.86 -6.56 -12.08
C TYR A 244 -0.15 -6.72 -10.75
N HIS A 245 1.16 -6.96 -10.81
CA HIS A 245 2.08 -6.72 -9.71
C HIS A 245 2.64 -5.31 -9.79
N LEU A 246 2.82 -4.67 -8.65
CA LEU A 246 3.49 -3.38 -8.52
C LEU A 246 4.49 -3.45 -7.37
N SER A 247 5.75 -3.53 -7.74
CA SER A 247 6.90 -3.56 -6.86
C SER A 247 8.09 -2.89 -7.54
N SER A 248 9.28 -2.91 -6.91
CA SER A 248 10.52 -2.50 -7.58
C SER A 248 11.03 -3.55 -8.58
N GLY A 249 10.51 -4.78 -8.53
CA GLY A 249 11.01 -5.92 -9.31
C GLY A 249 12.37 -6.44 -8.82
N GLN A 250 12.84 -5.94 -7.69
CA GLN A 250 14.13 -6.28 -7.10
C GLN A 250 13.96 -6.59 -5.61
N ARG A 251 14.80 -7.49 -5.14
CA ARG A 251 14.96 -7.75 -3.72
C ARG A 251 16.23 -7.05 -3.24
N TRP A 252 16.13 -6.27 -2.17
CA TRP A 252 17.29 -5.63 -1.58
C TRP A 252 17.26 -5.73 -0.06
N ASP A 253 18.46 -5.68 0.52
CA ASP A 253 18.67 -5.83 1.94
C ASP A 253 18.71 -4.46 2.62
N VAL A 254 18.14 -4.40 3.83
CA VAL A 254 18.17 -3.18 4.64
C VAL A 254 19.53 -2.89 5.28
N ASP A 255 20.47 -3.84 5.31
CA ASP A 255 21.82 -3.61 5.85
C ASP A 255 22.53 -2.45 5.15
N GLN A 256 22.38 -2.34 3.80
CA GLN A 256 22.91 -1.20 3.04
C GLN A 256 22.28 0.14 3.47
N TRP A 257 21.03 0.11 3.92
CA TRP A 257 20.36 1.28 4.46
C TRP A 257 20.89 1.64 5.84
N CYS A 258 21.14 0.65 6.69
CA CYS A 258 21.72 0.85 8.01
C CYS A 258 23.11 1.51 7.91
N GLU A 259 23.96 1.06 6.97
CA GLU A 259 25.26 1.70 6.71
C GLU A 259 25.14 3.18 6.36
N LYS A 260 24.19 3.52 5.50
CA LYS A 260 23.91 4.92 5.11
C LYS A 260 23.33 5.72 6.27
N LEU A 261 22.46 5.13 7.09
CA LEU A 261 21.91 5.79 8.28
C LEU A 261 23.03 6.09 9.30
N VAL A 262 23.97 5.18 9.54
CA VAL A 262 25.16 5.42 10.39
C VAL A 262 25.96 6.60 9.86
N ALA A 263 26.19 6.68 8.54
CA ALA A 263 26.92 7.78 7.93
C ALA A 263 26.17 9.13 8.00
N THR A 264 24.82 9.10 8.07
CA THR A 264 23.98 10.30 8.02
C THR A 264 23.61 10.83 9.41
N PHE A 265 23.43 9.94 10.39
CA PHE A 265 22.96 10.26 11.74
C PHE A 265 24.00 9.89 12.79
N PRO A 266 24.83 10.87 13.27
CA PRO A 266 25.78 10.63 14.35
C PRO A 266 25.04 10.17 15.62
N GLY A 267 25.33 9.03 16.14
CA GLY A 267 24.66 8.45 17.32
C GLY A 267 23.78 7.24 17.01
N PHE A 268 23.37 7.06 15.75
CA PHE A 268 22.75 5.82 15.31
C PHE A 268 23.78 4.71 15.13
N SER A 269 23.45 3.52 15.57
CA SER A 269 24.24 2.31 15.35
C SER A 269 23.32 1.12 15.13
N TYR A 270 23.84 0.05 14.54
CA TYR A 270 23.04 -1.15 14.32
C TYR A 270 23.86 -2.43 14.43
N GLU A 271 23.18 -3.52 14.65
CA GLU A 271 23.71 -4.87 14.50
C GLU A 271 22.68 -5.80 13.86
N SER A 272 23.16 -6.80 13.12
CA SER A 272 22.34 -7.85 12.51
C SER A 272 22.58 -9.17 13.25
N VAL A 273 21.48 -9.77 13.76
CA VAL A 273 21.50 -10.99 14.58
C VAL A 273 20.77 -12.14 13.89
N ASP A 274 21.14 -13.37 14.25
CA ASP A 274 20.48 -14.56 13.71
C ASP A 274 19.22 -14.95 14.53
N ASP A 275 19.16 -14.57 15.81
CA ASP A 275 18.01 -14.81 16.68
C ASP A 275 16.99 -13.65 16.60
N PRO A 276 15.80 -13.88 15.98
CA PRO A 276 14.78 -12.84 15.86
C PRO A 276 14.24 -12.34 17.21
N SER A 277 14.37 -13.11 18.29
CA SER A 277 13.88 -12.70 19.60
C SER A 277 14.65 -11.51 20.19
N LEU A 278 15.88 -11.30 19.75
CA LEU A 278 16.75 -10.20 20.16
C LEU A 278 16.44 -8.90 19.39
N CYS A 279 15.72 -8.97 18.28
CA CYS A 279 15.44 -7.80 17.44
C CYS A 279 14.55 -6.78 18.14
N ASN A 280 14.90 -5.50 18.04
CA ASN A 280 14.00 -4.39 18.38
C ASN A 280 13.38 -3.75 17.11
N ILE A 281 13.90 -4.04 15.92
CA ILE A 281 13.41 -3.63 14.62
C ILE A 281 12.85 -4.84 13.87
N GLY A 282 11.65 -4.73 13.30
CA GLY A 282 11.08 -5.75 12.41
C GLY A 282 10.67 -7.06 13.10
N ARG A 283 10.37 -7.07 14.40
CA ARG A 283 9.96 -8.27 15.16
C ARG A 283 8.84 -9.07 14.51
N ASN A 284 7.89 -8.38 13.88
CA ASN A 284 6.72 -8.95 13.20
C ASN A 284 6.82 -8.77 11.68
N ALA A 285 8.03 -8.76 11.12
CA ALA A 285 8.22 -8.62 9.68
C ALA A 285 7.58 -9.80 8.94
N SER A 286 6.98 -9.50 7.79
CA SER A 286 6.42 -10.54 6.91
C SER A 286 7.50 -11.55 6.51
N PRO A 287 7.13 -12.83 6.30
CA PRO A 287 8.06 -13.84 5.81
C PRO A 287 8.79 -13.38 4.55
N LYS A 288 10.00 -13.89 4.33
CA LYS A 288 10.74 -13.68 3.10
C LYS A 288 9.88 -14.06 1.90
N ARG A 289 9.89 -13.20 0.90
CA ARG A 289 9.20 -13.45 -0.35
C ARG A 289 10.15 -13.17 -1.51
N SER A 290 10.06 -13.98 -2.55
CA SER A 290 10.73 -13.71 -3.83
C SER A 290 10.17 -12.44 -4.47
N PRO A 291 10.95 -11.70 -5.25
CA PRO A 291 10.47 -10.49 -5.88
C PRO A 291 9.33 -10.80 -6.85
N MET A 292 8.35 -9.95 -6.86
CA MET A 292 7.26 -10.01 -7.82
C MET A 292 7.74 -9.47 -9.18
N SER A 293 7.48 -10.22 -10.25
CA SER A 293 7.70 -9.75 -11.61
C SER A 293 6.84 -8.52 -11.89
N ILE A 294 7.44 -7.48 -12.45
CA ILE A 294 6.75 -6.26 -12.88
C ILE A 294 6.64 -6.14 -14.41
N GLU A 295 6.97 -7.22 -15.13
CA GLU A 295 6.96 -7.24 -16.59
C GLU A 295 5.59 -6.92 -17.19
N ARG A 296 4.52 -7.37 -16.53
CA ARG A 296 3.16 -7.12 -17.01
C ARG A 296 2.76 -5.66 -16.88
N ILE A 297 3.04 -5.03 -15.75
CA ILE A 297 2.69 -3.62 -15.55
C ILE A 297 3.56 -2.70 -16.42
N ARG A 298 4.83 -3.07 -16.65
CA ARG A 298 5.71 -2.40 -17.63
C ARG A 298 5.10 -2.39 -19.02
N LYS A 299 4.82 -3.57 -19.55
CA LYS A 299 4.30 -3.74 -20.92
C LYS A 299 2.89 -3.21 -21.10
N GLY A 300 2.04 -3.39 -20.06
CA GLY A 300 0.62 -3.05 -20.16
C GLY A 300 0.29 -1.59 -19.84
N LEU A 301 1.05 -0.98 -18.92
CA LEU A 301 0.76 0.37 -18.41
C LEU A 301 1.93 1.35 -18.55
N GLY A 302 3.10 0.89 -19.01
CA GLY A 302 4.30 1.73 -19.14
C GLY A 302 4.88 2.18 -17.79
N PHE A 303 4.58 1.45 -16.70
CA PHE A 303 5.12 1.77 -15.39
C PHE A 303 6.56 1.30 -15.26
N GLU A 304 7.43 2.18 -14.75
CA GLU A 304 8.80 1.87 -14.35
C GLU A 304 9.08 2.48 -12.98
N PRO A 305 9.59 1.69 -12.01
CA PRO A 305 9.96 2.22 -10.71
C PRO A 305 11.12 3.21 -10.88
N GLN A 306 11.00 4.37 -10.22
CA GLN A 306 11.99 5.45 -10.28
C GLN A 306 12.82 5.55 -8.98
N TYR A 307 12.30 4.95 -7.90
CA TYR A 307 12.92 4.98 -6.58
C TYR A 307 13.42 3.60 -6.19
N LEU A 308 14.61 3.25 -6.68
CA LEU A 308 15.32 2.08 -6.20
C LEU A 308 15.96 2.38 -4.84
N ALA A 309 16.74 1.46 -4.28
CA ALA A 309 17.24 1.56 -2.90
C ALA A 309 17.94 2.89 -2.59
N GLN A 310 18.70 3.47 -3.54
CA GLN A 310 19.45 4.70 -3.34
C GLN A 310 18.57 5.95 -3.38
N GLU A 311 17.74 6.05 -4.42
CA GLU A 311 16.83 7.19 -4.64
C GLU A 311 15.78 7.24 -3.52
N ALA A 312 15.23 6.08 -3.17
CA ALA A 312 14.29 5.95 -2.07
C ALA A 312 14.90 6.36 -0.72
N PHE A 313 16.16 5.98 -0.44
CA PHE A 313 16.85 6.38 0.77
C PHE A 313 16.95 7.90 0.88
N SER A 314 17.47 8.55 -0.15
CA SER A 314 17.71 10.00 -0.15
C SER A 314 16.41 10.78 0.04
N ASP A 315 15.38 10.39 -0.68
CA ASP A 315 14.07 11.01 -0.62
C ASP A 315 13.36 10.78 0.73
N PHE A 316 13.46 9.56 1.28
CA PHE A 316 12.80 9.22 2.52
C PHE A 316 13.43 9.87 3.75
N VAL A 317 14.76 9.98 3.77
CA VAL A 317 15.48 10.72 4.82
C VAL A 317 15.11 12.21 4.76
N GLN A 318 15.09 12.81 3.58
CA GLN A 318 14.68 14.21 3.41
C GLN A 318 13.24 14.44 3.90
N TRP A 319 12.32 13.56 3.56
CA TRP A 319 10.94 13.60 4.04
C TRP A 319 10.87 13.45 5.56
N GLY A 320 11.59 12.47 6.13
CA GLY A 320 11.62 12.21 7.57
C GLY A 320 12.14 13.40 8.37
N ASN A 321 13.17 14.07 7.87
CA ASN A 321 13.70 15.30 8.47
C ASN A 321 12.65 16.43 8.58
N THR A 322 11.61 16.38 7.75
CA THR A 322 10.52 17.39 7.75
C THR A 322 9.35 16.97 8.64
N TYR A 323 9.00 15.69 8.66
CA TYR A 323 7.71 15.23 9.19
C TYR A 323 7.78 14.29 10.40
N LEU A 324 8.97 13.76 10.76
CA LEU A 324 9.17 12.83 11.88
C LEU A 324 9.80 13.50 13.12
N ARG A 325 9.89 14.83 13.16
CA ARG A 325 10.44 15.59 14.29
C ARG A 325 9.37 15.90 15.34
#